data_4bf7c640573d86e53a25ff288c88de41
#
_entry.id   4bf7c640573d86e53a25ff288c88de41
#
_cell.length_a   1.000
_cell.length_b   1.000
_cell.length_c   1.000
_cell.angle_alpha   90.00
_cell.angle_beta   90.00
_cell.angle_gamma   90.00
#
_symmetry.space_group_name_H-M   'P 1'
#
loop_
_entity.id
_entity.type
_entity.pdbx_description
1 polymer ?
#
loop_
_entity_poly.entity_id
_entity_poly.type
_entity_poly.pdbx_seq_one_letter_code
_entity_poly.pdbx_strand_id
1 'polypeptide(L)'
;EVLEGKLMAGSTGFDLVVPSASFLERQLTAGVFQPLDKSKLPEWKNLDPELLKLVAKHDPDNKFAMPYMWATTGIGYNVDKVKAVLGENAPVDSWDLILKPENLEKLKSCGVSFLDAPEEVFATVLNYLGKDPNSTKADDYTGPATDLLLKLRPNIRYFHSSQYINDLANGDICVAIGWAGDVWQASNRAKEAKNGVNVSFSIPKEGAMAFFDVFAMPADAKNKDEAYQFLNYLLRPDVVAHISDHVFYANANKEA
;
A
#
# COMPACT_ATOMS: atom_id res chain seq x y z
N GLU A 1 -5.53 -10.02 6.59
CA GLU A 1 -6.38 -11.19 6.91
C GLU A 1 -5.92 -11.93 8.17
N VAL A 2 -4.63 -12.32 8.30
CA VAL A 2 -4.14 -13.07 9.48
C VAL A 2 -4.30 -12.27 10.77
N LEU A 3 -3.94 -10.97 10.76
CA LEU A 3 -4.14 -10.09 11.90
C LEU A 3 -5.63 -9.97 12.26
N GLU A 4 -6.48 -9.77 11.25
CA GLU A 4 -7.92 -9.66 11.43
C GLU A 4 -8.51 -10.92 12.07
N GLY A 5 -8.11 -12.10 11.60
CA GLY A 5 -8.53 -13.37 12.19
C GLY A 5 -8.17 -13.48 13.67
N LYS A 6 -6.97 -13.03 14.06
CA LYS A 6 -6.54 -12.97 15.47
C LYS A 6 -7.37 -11.98 16.29
N LEU A 7 -7.62 -10.79 15.75
CA LEU A 7 -8.43 -9.77 16.43
C LEU A 7 -9.87 -10.25 16.67
N MET A 8 -10.47 -10.89 15.66
CA MET A 8 -11.83 -11.44 15.77
C MET A 8 -11.92 -12.61 16.75
N ALA A 9 -10.87 -13.40 16.90
CA ALA A 9 -10.82 -14.50 17.88
C ALA A 9 -10.68 -13.99 19.33
N GLY A 10 -10.21 -12.75 19.53
CA GLY A 10 -9.94 -12.17 20.85
C GLY A 10 -8.73 -12.79 21.55
N SER A 11 -8.40 -12.26 22.71
CA SER A 11 -7.23 -12.70 23.52
C SER A 11 -5.92 -12.65 22.70
N THR A 12 -5.74 -11.58 21.95
CA THR A 12 -4.66 -11.44 20.96
C THR A 12 -3.27 -11.40 21.60
N GLY A 13 -3.18 -10.89 22.85
CA GLY A 13 -1.92 -10.60 23.52
C GLY A 13 -1.16 -9.38 22.95
N PHE A 14 -1.78 -8.64 22.01
CA PHE A 14 -1.23 -7.42 21.47
C PHE A 14 -1.73 -6.19 22.24
N ASP A 15 -0.85 -5.22 22.44
CA ASP A 15 -1.22 -3.92 23.02
C ASP A 15 -1.40 -2.86 21.93
N LEU A 16 -0.69 -3.00 20.80
CA LEU A 16 -0.85 -2.20 19.58
C LEU A 16 -0.78 -3.08 18.35
N VAL A 17 -1.53 -2.72 17.33
CA VAL A 17 -1.50 -3.35 16.01
C VAL A 17 -1.51 -2.27 14.92
N VAL A 18 -1.08 -2.65 13.72
CA VAL A 18 -1.02 -1.73 12.58
C VAL A 18 -1.84 -2.31 11.41
N PRO A 19 -3.17 -2.16 11.44
CA PRO A 19 -3.99 -2.46 10.28
C PRO A 19 -3.91 -1.33 9.24
N SER A 20 -4.19 -1.68 7.98
CA SER A 20 -4.51 -0.65 6.99
C SER A 20 -5.92 -0.10 7.25
N ALA A 21 -6.14 1.19 6.93
CA ALA A 21 -7.39 1.89 7.26
C ALA A 21 -8.65 1.23 6.67
N SER A 22 -8.54 0.62 5.48
CA SER A 22 -9.63 -0.14 4.86
C SER A 22 -10.09 -1.35 5.69
N PHE A 23 -9.14 -2.04 6.34
CA PHE A 23 -9.45 -3.13 7.26
C PHE A 23 -9.99 -2.62 8.59
N LEU A 24 -9.46 -1.48 9.08
CA LEU A 24 -9.90 -0.87 10.33
C LEU A 24 -11.42 -0.65 10.35
N GLU A 25 -12.01 -0.15 9.27
CA GLU A 25 -13.42 0.19 9.20
C GLU A 25 -14.34 -0.99 9.57
N ARG A 26 -14.11 -2.16 9.00
CA ARG A 26 -14.90 -3.36 9.35
C ARG A 26 -14.53 -3.94 10.72
N GLN A 27 -13.29 -3.79 11.15
CA GLN A 27 -12.83 -4.21 12.47
C GLN A 27 -13.44 -3.34 13.58
N LEU A 28 -13.65 -2.03 13.33
CA LEU A 28 -14.39 -1.15 14.24
C LEU A 28 -15.84 -1.61 14.43
N THR A 29 -16.50 -2.05 13.35
CA THR A 29 -17.85 -2.59 13.43
C THR A 29 -17.92 -3.83 14.30
N ALA A 30 -16.86 -4.64 14.33
CA ALA A 30 -16.74 -5.82 15.18
C ALA A 30 -16.37 -5.51 16.66
N GLY A 31 -16.07 -4.25 16.97
CA GLY A 31 -15.75 -3.82 18.34
C GLY A 31 -14.41 -4.34 18.88
N VAL A 32 -13.46 -4.68 18.02
CA VAL A 32 -12.17 -5.27 18.43
C VAL A 32 -11.15 -4.25 18.92
N PHE A 33 -11.43 -2.95 18.78
CA PHE A 33 -10.57 -1.86 19.23
C PHE A 33 -11.22 -1.01 20.32
N GLN A 34 -10.39 -0.39 21.14
CA GLN A 34 -10.81 0.62 22.10
C GLN A 34 -10.48 2.02 21.58
N PRO A 35 -11.26 3.05 21.99
CA PRO A 35 -10.96 4.43 21.63
C PRO A 35 -9.60 4.87 22.20
N LEU A 36 -8.87 5.69 21.43
CA LEU A 36 -7.65 6.33 21.91
C LEU A 36 -7.97 7.55 22.78
N ASP A 37 -7.35 7.62 23.95
CA ASP A 37 -7.37 8.80 24.81
C ASP A 37 -6.35 9.82 24.30
N LYS A 38 -6.82 10.78 23.51
CA LYS A 38 -5.95 11.83 22.95
C LYS A 38 -5.32 12.74 23.99
N SER A 39 -5.83 12.79 25.22
CA SER A 39 -5.20 13.53 26.30
C SER A 39 -3.85 12.93 26.73
N LYS A 40 -3.66 11.65 26.46
CA LYS A 40 -2.39 10.92 26.66
C LYS A 40 -1.43 11.03 25.47
N LEU A 41 -1.79 11.71 24.37
CA LEU A 41 -1.02 11.86 23.14
C LEU A 41 -0.72 13.34 22.84
N PRO A 42 0.11 14.03 23.66
CA PRO A 42 0.41 15.46 23.49
C PRO A 42 1.05 15.77 22.11
N GLU A 43 1.76 14.80 21.52
CA GLU A 43 2.38 14.95 20.19
C GLU A 43 1.42 14.71 19.02
N TRP A 44 0.13 14.42 19.28
CA TRP A 44 -0.91 14.31 18.25
C TRP A 44 -0.99 15.53 17.32
N LYS A 45 -0.66 16.70 17.85
CA LYS A 45 -0.60 17.99 17.12
C LYS A 45 0.38 17.98 15.93
N ASN A 46 1.34 17.07 15.93
CA ASN A 46 2.32 16.92 14.87
C ASN A 46 1.76 16.20 13.63
N LEU A 47 0.61 15.52 13.76
CA LEU A 47 -0.04 14.86 12.64
C LEU A 47 -0.57 15.88 11.62
N ASP A 48 -0.46 15.55 10.35
CA ASP A 48 -0.95 16.36 9.23
C ASP A 48 -2.49 16.40 9.23
N PRO A 49 -3.11 17.60 9.28
CA PRO A 49 -4.57 17.73 9.30
C PRO A 49 -5.25 17.19 8.05
N GLU A 50 -4.59 17.25 6.87
CA GLU A 50 -5.19 16.75 5.63
C GLU A 50 -5.21 15.22 5.61
N LEU A 51 -4.15 14.58 6.12
CA LEU A 51 -4.12 13.12 6.27
C LEU A 51 -5.13 12.66 7.33
N LEU A 52 -5.27 13.39 8.44
CA LEU A 52 -6.30 13.12 9.44
C LEU A 52 -7.72 13.15 8.85
N LYS A 53 -8.02 14.10 7.95
CA LYS A 53 -9.31 14.15 7.24
C LYS A 53 -9.53 12.94 6.33
N LEU A 54 -8.47 12.46 5.69
CA LEU A 54 -8.56 11.27 4.82
C LEU A 54 -8.81 10.01 5.65
N VAL A 55 -8.08 9.81 6.74
CA VAL A 55 -8.25 8.66 7.64
C VAL A 55 -9.61 8.70 8.35
N ALA A 56 -10.16 9.91 8.63
CA ALA A 56 -11.48 10.06 9.23
C ALA A 56 -12.63 9.48 8.39
N LYS A 57 -12.41 9.18 7.11
CA LYS A 57 -13.38 8.45 6.28
C LYS A 57 -13.55 6.99 6.74
N HIS A 58 -12.53 6.42 7.35
CA HIS A 58 -12.50 5.05 7.87
C HIS A 58 -12.70 4.98 9.39
N ASP A 59 -12.29 6.03 10.10
CA ASP A 59 -12.40 6.19 11.55
C ASP A 59 -12.92 7.59 11.87
N PRO A 60 -14.24 7.80 11.94
CA PRO A 60 -14.84 9.09 12.25
C PRO A 60 -14.20 9.76 13.48
N ASP A 61 -13.84 11.04 13.34
CA ASP A 61 -13.13 11.84 14.36
C ASP A 61 -11.73 11.30 14.73
N ASN A 62 -11.18 10.36 13.98
CA ASN A 62 -9.93 9.66 14.30
C ASN A 62 -9.93 9.15 15.75
N LYS A 63 -11.01 8.48 16.11
CA LYS A 63 -11.30 8.11 17.50
C LYS A 63 -10.52 6.89 17.97
N PHE A 64 -10.27 5.93 17.08
CA PHE A 64 -9.72 4.62 17.41
C PHE A 64 -8.30 4.40 16.92
N ALA A 65 -7.86 5.17 15.94
CA ALA A 65 -6.60 4.94 15.26
C ALA A 65 -5.75 6.21 15.13
N MET A 66 -4.43 5.99 15.13
CA MET A 66 -3.43 7.02 14.89
C MET A 66 -2.80 6.78 13.51
N PRO A 67 -2.89 7.70 12.56
CA PRO A 67 -2.17 7.60 11.29
C PRO A 67 -0.67 7.42 11.52
N TYR A 68 -0.05 6.53 10.74
CA TYR A 68 1.36 6.21 10.87
C TYR A 68 2.09 6.41 9.55
N MET A 69 1.94 5.49 8.62
CA MET A 69 2.54 5.55 7.30
C MET A 69 1.46 5.57 6.22
N TRP A 70 1.81 6.10 5.05
CA TRP A 70 0.93 6.08 3.90
C TRP A 70 1.73 6.00 2.61
N ALA A 71 1.11 5.51 1.56
CA ALA A 71 1.68 5.49 0.23
C ALA A 71 0.59 5.34 -0.84
N THR A 72 1.03 5.26 -2.09
CA THR A 72 0.19 4.91 -3.22
C THR A 72 0.56 3.56 -3.77
N THR A 73 -0.43 2.83 -4.26
CA THR A 73 -0.22 1.73 -5.19
C THR A 73 0.12 2.33 -6.55
N GLY A 74 1.04 1.71 -7.28
CA GLY A 74 1.46 2.22 -8.58
C GLY A 74 2.26 1.18 -9.37
N ILE A 75 3.06 1.67 -10.29
CA ILE A 75 3.85 0.83 -11.18
C ILE A 75 5.32 0.94 -10.79
N GLY A 76 5.89 -0.17 -10.32
CA GLY A 76 7.33 -0.36 -10.19
C GLY A 76 7.89 -0.98 -11.45
N TYR A 77 8.95 -0.43 -12.02
CA TYR A 77 9.48 -0.95 -13.26
C TYR A 77 10.99 -0.79 -13.41
N ASN A 78 11.60 -1.74 -14.13
CA ASN A 78 12.98 -1.65 -14.59
C ASN A 78 13.00 -0.80 -15.86
N VAL A 79 13.59 0.38 -15.78
CA VAL A 79 13.60 1.40 -16.84
C VAL A 79 14.18 0.85 -18.14
N ASP A 80 15.33 0.19 -18.07
CA ASP A 80 16.05 -0.30 -19.26
C ASP A 80 15.32 -1.47 -19.92
N LYS A 81 14.77 -2.40 -19.14
CA LYS A 81 14.02 -3.54 -19.67
C LYS A 81 12.71 -3.14 -20.32
N VAL A 82 11.95 -2.23 -19.68
CA VAL A 82 10.69 -1.73 -20.24
C VAL A 82 10.96 -0.98 -21.55
N LYS A 83 11.98 -0.13 -21.58
CA LYS A 83 12.41 0.57 -22.79
C LYS A 83 12.85 -0.40 -23.89
N ALA A 84 13.60 -1.44 -23.55
CA ALA A 84 14.03 -2.45 -24.51
C ALA A 84 12.87 -3.21 -25.16
N VAL A 85 11.78 -3.44 -24.40
CA VAL A 85 10.62 -4.22 -24.87
C VAL A 85 9.59 -3.35 -25.59
N LEU A 86 9.29 -2.15 -25.07
CA LEU A 86 8.21 -1.27 -25.58
C LEU A 86 8.71 -0.01 -26.29
N GLY A 87 10.02 0.24 -26.28
CA GLY A 87 10.63 1.42 -26.89
C GLY A 87 10.63 2.64 -25.96
N GLU A 88 11.17 3.76 -26.48
CA GLU A 88 11.33 5.04 -25.76
C GLU A 88 10.00 5.63 -25.30
N ASN A 89 8.91 5.38 -26.01
CA ASN A 89 7.58 5.92 -25.75
C ASN A 89 6.70 4.95 -24.94
N ALA A 90 7.31 4.04 -24.17
CA ALA A 90 6.56 3.17 -23.26
C ALA A 90 5.69 4.01 -22.31
N PRO A 91 4.40 3.67 -22.12
CA PRO A 91 3.47 4.48 -21.32
C PRO A 91 3.68 4.25 -19.82
N VAL A 92 4.87 4.58 -19.32
CA VAL A 92 5.25 4.33 -17.91
C VAL A 92 4.47 5.18 -16.90
N ASP A 93 3.79 6.23 -17.36
CA ASP A 93 2.92 7.12 -16.59
C ASP A 93 1.43 6.73 -16.66
N SER A 94 1.12 5.55 -17.15
CA SER A 94 -0.26 5.09 -17.39
C SER A 94 -0.43 3.62 -17.03
N TRP A 95 -1.61 3.27 -16.52
CA TRP A 95 -2.01 1.86 -16.34
C TRP A 95 -2.04 1.09 -17.67
N ASP A 96 -2.04 1.77 -18.82
CA ASP A 96 -1.85 1.15 -20.16
C ASP A 96 -0.61 0.29 -20.21
N LEU A 97 0.42 0.60 -19.44
CA LEU A 97 1.65 -0.19 -19.41
C LEU A 97 1.38 -1.67 -19.13
N ILE A 98 0.49 -1.94 -18.19
CA ILE A 98 0.25 -3.31 -17.67
C ILE A 98 -1.20 -3.79 -17.77
N LEU A 99 -2.16 -2.89 -17.95
CA LEU A 99 -3.58 -3.27 -18.10
C LEU A 99 -4.04 -3.34 -19.56
N LYS A 100 -3.23 -2.84 -20.49
CA LYS A 100 -3.46 -3.03 -21.91
C LYS A 100 -2.88 -4.37 -22.36
N PRO A 101 -3.72 -5.33 -22.84
CA PRO A 101 -3.26 -6.68 -23.14
C PRO A 101 -2.04 -6.75 -24.07
N GLU A 102 -1.98 -5.89 -25.09
CA GLU A 102 -0.92 -5.87 -26.10
C GLU A 102 0.44 -5.46 -25.51
N ASN A 103 0.45 -4.59 -24.50
CA ASN A 103 1.66 -4.19 -23.78
C ASN A 103 2.10 -5.27 -22.82
N LEU A 104 1.16 -5.83 -22.06
CA LEU A 104 1.46 -6.87 -21.08
C LEU A 104 1.99 -8.16 -21.76
N GLU A 105 1.44 -8.52 -22.92
CA GLU A 105 1.92 -9.66 -23.70
C GLU A 105 3.40 -9.51 -24.09
N LYS A 106 3.83 -8.34 -24.48
CA LYS A 106 5.24 -8.05 -24.77
C LYS A 106 6.11 -8.11 -23.51
N LEU A 107 5.63 -7.53 -22.42
CA LEU A 107 6.34 -7.48 -21.14
C LEU A 107 6.43 -8.86 -20.45
N LYS A 108 5.61 -9.83 -20.83
CA LYS A 108 5.68 -11.21 -20.34
C LYS A 108 7.10 -11.78 -20.39
N SER A 109 7.84 -11.48 -21.45
CA SER A 109 9.19 -12.00 -21.68
C SER A 109 10.18 -11.59 -20.59
N CYS A 110 10.04 -10.37 -20.04
CA CYS A 110 10.92 -9.87 -18.98
C CYS A 110 10.31 -10.04 -17.57
N GLY A 111 9.05 -10.46 -17.48
CA GLY A 111 8.38 -10.81 -16.23
C GLY A 111 7.58 -9.67 -15.63
N VAL A 112 6.33 -9.97 -15.28
CA VAL A 112 5.38 -9.06 -14.65
C VAL A 112 4.78 -9.72 -13.42
N SER A 113 4.67 -8.97 -12.32
CA SER A 113 3.96 -9.39 -11.10
C SER A 113 2.86 -8.43 -10.72
N PHE A 114 1.82 -8.96 -10.11
CA PHE A 114 0.76 -8.18 -9.49
C PHE A 114 0.75 -8.45 -7.99
N LEU A 115 0.22 -7.50 -7.22
CA LEU A 115 0.00 -7.69 -5.79
C LEU A 115 -1.00 -8.83 -5.55
N ASP A 116 -0.76 -9.61 -4.50
CA ASP A 116 -1.75 -10.52 -3.91
C ASP A 116 -2.62 -9.72 -2.91
N ALA A 117 -3.31 -8.73 -3.45
CA ALA A 117 -4.19 -7.80 -2.75
C ALA A 117 -5.39 -7.50 -3.66
N PRO A 118 -6.42 -8.36 -3.66
CA PRO A 118 -7.52 -8.27 -4.61
C PRO A 118 -8.26 -6.93 -4.52
N GLU A 119 -8.42 -6.35 -3.34
CA GLU A 119 -9.07 -5.05 -3.16
C GLU A 119 -8.36 -3.96 -3.97
N GLU A 120 -7.03 -3.93 -3.95
CA GLU A 120 -6.23 -2.94 -4.66
C GLU A 120 -6.20 -3.19 -6.16
N VAL A 121 -6.03 -4.45 -6.55
CA VAL A 121 -6.00 -4.83 -7.97
C VAL A 121 -7.33 -4.52 -8.64
N PHE A 122 -8.46 -4.89 -8.01
CA PHE A 122 -9.79 -4.58 -8.55
C PHE A 122 -10.07 -3.07 -8.56
N ALA A 123 -9.75 -2.34 -7.49
CA ALA A 123 -9.92 -0.88 -7.46
C ALA A 123 -9.14 -0.21 -8.60
N THR A 124 -7.91 -0.64 -8.85
CA THR A 124 -7.08 -0.17 -9.97
C THR A 124 -7.73 -0.47 -11.32
N VAL A 125 -8.23 -1.69 -11.52
CA VAL A 125 -8.88 -2.09 -12.78
C VAL A 125 -10.21 -1.36 -12.99
N LEU A 126 -11.02 -1.20 -11.94
CA LEU A 126 -12.27 -0.43 -12.01
C LEU A 126 -12.01 1.01 -12.41
N ASN A 127 -11.04 1.67 -11.77
CA ASN A 127 -10.63 3.03 -12.12
C ASN A 127 -10.15 3.12 -13.58
N TYR A 128 -9.33 2.19 -14.03
CA TYR A 128 -8.86 2.12 -15.42
C TYR A 128 -10.00 1.96 -16.42
N LEU A 129 -11.04 1.24 -16.06
CA LEU A 129 -12.26 1.05 -16.87
C LEU A 129 -13.26 2.22 -16.77
N GLY A 130 -12.91 3.30 -16.04
CA GLY A 130 -13.78 4.47 -15.84
C GLY A 130 -14.95 4.19 -14.90
N LYS A 131 -14.83 3.17 -14.03
CA LYS A 131 -15.81 2.84 -13.00
C LYS A 131 -15.38 3.39 -11.65
N ASP A 132 -16.30 3.40 -10.68
CA ASP A 132 -15.98 3.75 -9.30
C ASP A 132 -15.04 2.69 -8.69
N PRO A 133 -13.80 3.05 -8.30
CA PRO A 133 -12.87 2.11 -7.67
C PRO A 133 -13.37 1.58 -6.31
N ASN A 134 -14.32 2.28 -5.68
CA ASN A 134 -14.94 1.87 -4.42
C ASN A 134 -16.35 1.29 -4.62
N SER A 135 -16.66 0.81 -5.82
CA SER A 135 -17.97 0.23 -6.11
C SER A 135 -18.31 -0.92 -5.15
N THR A 136 -19.56 -0.94 -4.68
CA THR A 136 -20.12 -2.04 -3.89
C THR A 136 -21.01 -2.96 -4.73
N LYS A 137 -21.10 -2.73 -6.04
CA LYS A 137 -21.93 -3.48 -6.96
C LYS A 137 -21.17 -4.72 -7.45
N ALA A 138 -21.70 -5.91 -7.19
CA ALA A 138 -21.08 -7.16 -7.63
C ALA A 138 -20.85 -7.21 -9.16
N ASP A 139 -21.76 -6.66 -9.96
CA ASP A 139 -21.65 -6.67 -11.43
C ASP A 139 -20.44 -5.89 -11.96
N ASP A 140 -19.93 -4.89 -11.22
CA ASP A 140 -18.74 -4.17 -11.61
C ASP A 140 -17.49 -5.06 -11.52
N TYR A 141 -17.49 -6.00 -10.60
CA TYR A 141 -16.39 -6.96 -10.37
C TYR A 141 -16.51 -8.20 -11.26
N THR A 142 -17.70 -8.80 -11.35
CA THR A 142 -17.93 -10.08 -12.04
C THR A 142 -18.04 -9.95 -13.56
N GLY A 143 -18.09 -8.72 -14.10
CA GLY A 143 -18.16 -8.43 -15.54
C GLY A 143 -16.81 -7.90 -16.07
N PRO A 144 -16.79 -6.64 -16.56
CA PRO A 144 -15.64 -6.12 -17.31
C PRO A 144 -14.31 -6.16 -16.58
N ALA A 145 -14.29 -6.00 -15.24
CA ALA A 145 -13.06 -6.05 -14.46
C ALA A 145 -12.46 -7.46 -14.45
N THR A 146 -13.28 -8.48 -14.17
CA THR A 146 -12.85 -9.88 -14.23
C THR A 146 -12.47 -10.29 -15.65
N ASP A 147 -13.23 -9.88 -16.67
CA ASP A 147 -12.93 -10.18 -18.07
C ASP A 147 -11.56 -9.64 -18.49
N LEU A 148 -11.22 -8.42 -18.06
CA LEU A 148 -9.91 -7.85 -18.31
C LEU A 148 -8.82 -8.65 -17.57
N LEU A 149 -8.98 -8.91 -16.28
CA LEU A 149 -8.00 -9.65 -15.49
C LEU A 149 -7.77 -11.06 -16.03
N LEU A 150 -8.80 -11.75 -16.51
CA LEU A 150 -8.67 -13.07 -17.13
C LEU A 150 -7.87 -13.01 -18.43
N LYS A 151 -8.01 -11.95 -19.24
CA LYS A 151 -7.18 -11.73 -20.45
C LYS A 151 -5.72 -11.46 -20.09
N LEU A 152 -5.47 -10.76 -19.00
CA LEU A 152 -4.12 -10.41 -18.56
C LEU A 152 -3.40 -11.59 -17.87
N ARG A 153 -4.16 -12.47 -17.18
CA ARG A 153 -3.63 -13.54 -16.31
C ARG A 153 -2.53 -14.41 -16.95
N PRO A 154 -2.61 -14.83 -18.23
CA PRO A 154 -1.58 -15.66 -18.88
C PRO A 154 -0.22 -14.97 -19.02
N ASN A 155 -0.18 -13.64 -18.88
CA ASN A 155 1.01 -12.80 -19.02
C ASN A 155 1.57 -12.32 -17.70
N ILE A 156 0.90 -12.62 -16.57
CA ILE A 156 1.34 -12.33 -15.20
C ILE A 156 2.10 -13.54 -14.69
N ARG A 157 3.37 -13.34 -14.27
CA ARG A 157 4.23 -14.43 -13.79
C ARG A 157 3.72 -14.98 -12.48
N TYR A 158 3.39 -14.09 -11.52
CA TYR A 158 2.84 -14.44 -10.21
C TYR A 158 2.07 -13.27 -9.57
N PHE A 159 1.32 -13.61 -8.52
CA PHE A 159 0.71 -12.66 -7.57
C PHE A 159 1.42 -12.82 -6.22
N HIS A 160 1.99 -11.74 -5.71
CA HIS A 160 2.65 -11.76 -4.40
C HIS A 160 2.91 -10.33 -3.90
N SER A 161 2.65 -10.07 -2.60
CA SER A 161 2.73 -8.73 -2.01
C SER A 161 4.08 -8.35 -1.41
N SER A 162 5.13 -9.17 -1.59
CA SER A 162 6.49 -8.84 -1.12
C SER A 162 7.63 -9.36 -2.00
N GLN A 163 7.45 -10.48 -2.72
CA GLN A 163 8.52 -11.08 -3.54
C GLN A 163 9.01 -10.12 -4.62
N TYR A 164 8.12 -9.32 -5.21
CA TYR A 164 8.45 -8.40 -6.29
C TYR A 164 9.53 -7.37 -5.90
N ILE A 165 9.73 -7.09 -4.63
CA ILE A 165 10.77 -6.17 -4.14
C ILE A 165 12.16 -6.68 -4.54
N ASN A 166 12.44 -7.94 -4.21
CA ASN A 166 13.71 -8.56 -4.57
C ASN A 166 13.84 -8.82 -6.06
N ASP A 167 12.76 -9.27 -6.70
CA ASP A 167 12.78 -9.60 -8.13
C ASP A 167 12.97 -8.34 -9.00
N LEU A 168 12.41 -7.19 -8.61
CA LEU A 168 12.72 -5.90 -9.24
C LEU A 168 14.18 -5.49 -8.99
N ALA A 169 14.64 -5.58 -7.74
CA ALA A 169 16.00 -5.19 -7.37
C ALA A 169 17.07 -6.01 -8.09
N ASN A 170 16.82 -7.30 -8.30
CA ASN A 170 17.72 -8.20 -9.02
C ASN A 170 17.54 -8.14 -10.55
N GLY A 171 16.46 -7.52 -11.03
CA GLY A 171 16.11 -7.52 -12.44
C GLY A 171 15.47 -8.82 -12.94
N ASP A 172 14.94 -9.67 -12.07
CA ASP A 172 14.28 -10.93 -12.44
C ASP A 172 12.89 -10.69 -13.04
N ILE A 173 12.25 -9.58 -12.69
CA ILE A 173 11.06 -9.05 -13.35
C ILE A 173 11.31 -7.62 -13.83
N CYS A 174 10.51 -7.17 -14.79
CA CYS A 174 10.63 -5.83 -15.35
C CYS A 174 9.54 -4.87 -14.91
N VAL A 175 8.38 -5.36 -14.48
CA VAL A 175 7.25 -4.52 -14.03
C VAL A 175 6.50 -5.21 -12.91
N ALA A 176 6.01 -4.40 -11.97
CA ALA A 176 5.11 -4.85 -10.90
C ALA A 176 4.02 -3.81 -10.65
N ILE A 177 2.80 -4.27 -10.33
CA ILE A 177 1.91 -3.47 -9.48
C ILE A 177 2.48 -3.59 -8.08
N GLY A 178 2.82 -2.47 -7.46
CA GLY A 178 3.47 -2.47 -6.15
C GLY A 178 3.20 -1.19 -5.37
N TRP A 179 3.59 -1.20 -4.13
CA TRP A 179 3.53 -0.04 -3.24
C TRP A 179 4.77 0.84 -3.39
N ALA A 180 4.58 2.15 -3.33
CA ALA A 180 5.65 3.12 -3.57
C ALA A 180 6.89 2.86 -2.72
N GLY A 181 6.74 2.68 -1.40
CA GLY A 181 7.85 2.42 -0.49
C GLY A 181 8.64 1.17 -0.83
N ASP A 182 7.95 0.09 -1.17
CA ASP A 182 8.56 -1.18 -1.56
C ASP A 182 9.37 -1.06 -2.85
N VAL A 183 8.84 -0.32 -3.85
CA VAL A 183 9.55 -0.10 -5.11
C VAL A 183 10.78 0.77 -4.88
N TRP A 184 10.71 1.78 -4.00
CA TRP A 184 11.88 2.56 -3.62
C TRP A 184 12.91 1.73 -2.85
N GLN A 185 12.47 0.80 -1.97
CA GLN A 185 13.37 -0.20 -1.37
C GLN A 185 14.07 -1.05 -2.43
N ALA A 186 13.32 -1.54 -3.44
CA ALA A 186 13.91 -2.29 -4.54
C ALA A 186 14.96 -1.47 -5.30
N SER A 187 14.66 -0.19 -5.60
CA SER A 187 15.59 0.72 -6.23
C SER A 187 16.87 0.92 -5.40
N ASN A 188 16.72 1.11 -4.08
CA ASN A 188 17.86 1.26 -3.18
C ASN A 188 18.72 -0.01 -3.10
N ARG A 189 18.09 -1.18 -2.96
CA ARG A 189 18.79 -2.48 -2.97
C ARG A 189 19.60 -2.69 -4.24
N ALA A 190 19.05 -2.35 -5.42
CA ALA A 190 19.76 -2.44 -6.70
C ALA A 190 20.99 -1.51 -6.72
N LYS A 191 20.86 -0.28 -6.23
CA LYS A 191 21.96 0.69 -6.12
C LYS A 191 23.06 0.19 -5.19
N GLU A 192 22.71 -0.30 -4.02
CA GLU A 192 23.66 -0.84 -3.03
C GLU A 192 24.39 -2.07 -3.57
N ALA A 193 23.68 -2.95 -4.27
CA ALA A 193 24.26 -4.13 -4.92
C ALA A 193 25.14 -3.78 -6.13
N LYS A 194 25.06 -2.55 -6.66
CA LYS A 194 25.78 -2.09 -7.87
C LYS A 194 25.62 -3.03 -9.06
N ASN A 195 24.44 -3.64 -9.19
CA ASN A 195 24.14 -4.67 -10.19
C ASN A 195 23.71 -4.11 -11.57
N GLY A 196 23.67 -2.77 -11.71
CA GLY A 196 23.27 -2.10 -12.94
C GLY A 196 21.77 -2.07 -13.22
N VAL A 197 20.94 -2.56 -12.30
CA VAL A 197 19.48 -2.50 -12.42
C VAL A 197 18.97 -1.13 -12.03
N ASN A 198 18.17 -0.53 -12.92
CA ASN A 198 17.57 0.79 -12.74
C ASN A 198 16.07 0.65 -12.51
N VAL A 199 15.64 0.73 -11.24
CA VAL A 199 14.23 0.62 -10.83
C VAL A 199 13.65 2.02 -10.60
N SER A 200 12.46 2.26 -11.15
CA SER A 200 11.69 3.49 -10.96
C SER A 200 10.25 3.17 -10.54
N PHE A 201 9.58 4.16 -9.98
CA PHE A 201 8.17 4.11 -9.60
C PHE A 201 7.39 5.20 -10.33
N SER A 202 6.18 4.88 -10.74
CA SER A 202 5.26 5.81 -11.37
C SER A 202 3.88 5.73 -10.74
N ILE A 203 3.28 6.89 -10.48
CA ILE A 203 1.85 7.04 -10.18
C ILE A 203 1.15 7.28 -11.50
N PRO A 204 0.30 6.35 -11.97
CA PRO A 204 -0.37 6.52 -13.25
C PRO A 204 -1.32 7.72 -13.29
N LYS A 205 -1.38 8.38 -14.44
CA LYS A 205 -2.19 9.58 -14.65
C LYS A 205 -3.71 9.38 -14.53
N GLU A 206 -4.17 8.16 -14.68
CA GLU A 206 -5.57 7.80 -14.48
C GLU A 206 -5.96 7.80 -12.98
N GLY A 207 -4.98 7.91 -12.11
CA GLY A 207 -5.13 7.86 -10.67
C GLY A 207 -4.65 6.53 -10.09
N ALA A 208 -4.33 6.57 -8.80
CA ALA A 208 -3.85 5.44 -8.03
C ALA A 208 -4.49 5.42 -6.65
N MET A 209 -4.62 4.25 -6.06
CA MET A 209 -5.11 4.12 -4.70
C MET A 209 -4.07 4.64 -3.71
N ALA A 210 -4.50 5.50 -2.79
CA ALA A 210 -3.73 5.86 -1.61
C ALA A 210 -4.22 5.02 -0.43
N PHE A 211 -3.30 4.47 0.34
CA PHE A 211 -3.62 3.71 1.54
C PHE A 211 -2.90 4.27 2.75
N PHE A 212 -3.45 3.99 3.92
CA PHE A 212 -2.95 4.45 5.21
C PHE A 212 -2.82 3.25 6.14
N ASP A 213 -1.67 3.10 6.75
CA ASP A 213 -1.46 2.20 7.87
C ASP A 213 -1.59 3.00 9.17
N VAL A 214 -2.33 2.46 10.12
CA VAL A 214 -2.71 3.18 11.32
C VAL A 214 -2.42 2.33 12.55
N PHE A 215 -1.97 2.94 13.63
CA PHE A 215 -1.90 2.25 14.92
C PHE A 215 -3.28 2.23 15.58
N ALA A 216 -3.70 1.07 16.01
CA ALA A 216 -4.92 0.89 16.80
C ALA A 216 -4.64 0.01 18.03
N MET A 217 -5.38 0.26 19.10
CA MET A 217 -5.25 -0.46 20.37
C MET A 217 -6.37 -1.50 20.49
N PRO A 218 -6.04 -2.81 20.54
CA PRO A 218 -7.04 -3.84 20.77
C PRO A 218 -7.85 -3.61 22.05
N ALA A 219 -9.12 -4.02 22.05
CA ALA A 219 -10.00 -3.86 23.19
C ALA A 219 -9.48 -4.61 24.43
N ASP A 220 -8.75 -5.71 24.22
CA ASP A 220 -8.18 -6.58 25.25
C ASP A 220 -6.72 -6.24 25.62
N ALA A 221 -6.17 -5.11 25.12
CA ALA A 221 -4.82 -4.64 25.44
C ALA A 221 -4.62 -4.47 26.96
N LYS A 222 -3.50 -4.99 27.45
CA LYS A 222 -3.20 -5.00 28.90
C LYS A 222 -2.23 -3.92 29.33
N ASN A 223 -1.25 -3.60 28.47
CA ASN A 223 -0.18 -2.64 28.77
C ASN A 223 -0.46 -1.29 28.08
N LYS A 224 -1.60 -0.67 28.47
CA LYS A 224 -2.11 0.54 27.78
C LYS A 224 -1.20 1.76 27.99
N ASP A 225 -0.64 1.94 29.16
CA ASP A 225 0.19 3.11 29.45
C ASP A 225 1.52 3.03 28.68
N GLU A 226 2.10 1.85 28.57
CA GLU A 226 3.28 1.59 27.74
C GLU A 226 2.98 1.78 26.24
N ALA A 227 1.80 1.35 25.81
CA ALA A 227 1.34 1.57 24.45
C ALA A 227 1.23 3.07 24.11
N TYR A 228 0.67 3.89 25.02
CA TYR A 228 0.64 5.36 24.85
C TYR A 228 2.03 5.98 24.84
N GLN A 229 2.96 5.50 25.68
CA GLN A 229 4.36 5.97 25.63
C GLN A 229 5.00 5.66 24.28
N PHE A 230 4.78 4.47 23.73
CA PHE A 230 5.27 4.09 22.43
C PHE A 230 4.67 4.93 21.31
N LEU A 231 3.34 5.16 21.31
CA LEU A 231 2.69 6.03 20.32
C LEU A 231 3.25 7.46 20.37
N ASN A 232 3.44 8.03 21.58
CA ASN A 232 4.07 9.36 21.73
C ASN A 232 5.51 9.38 21.21
N TYR A 233 6.27 8.31 21.43
CA TYR A 233 7.62 8.20 20.88
C TYR A 233 7.62 8.24 19.36
N LEU A 234 6.71 7.51 18.72
CA LEU A 234 6.56 7.48 17.27
C LEU A 234 6.03 8.80 16.67
N LEU A 235 5.27 9.58 17.45
CA LEU A 235 4.79 10.90 17.03
C LEU A 235 5.86 11.99 17.05
N ARG A 236 7.05 11.70 17.56
CA ARG A 236 8.19 12.63 17.50
C ARG A 236 8.69 12.73 16.06
N PRO A 237 8.87 13.98 15.55
CA PRO A 237 9.33 14.19 14.17
C PRO A 237 10.66 13.50 13.84
N ASP A 238 11.64 13.62 14.74
CA ASP A 238 12.97 13.02 14.58
C ASP A 238 12.93 11.49 14.50
N VAL A 239 12.02 10.85 15.25
CA VAL A 239 11.87 9.38 15.26
C VAL A 239 11.22 8.89 13.97
N VAL A 240 10.06 9.47 13.62
CA VAL A 240 9.32 8.99 12.46
C VAL A 240 10.00 9.32 11.13
N ALA A 241 10.77 10.43 11.06
CA ALA A 241 11.59 10.73 9.90
C ALA A 241 12.65 9.64 9.65
N HIS A 242 13.36 9.19 10.69
CA HIS A 242 14.30 8.07 10.56
C HIS A 242 13.63 6.77 10.11
N ILE A 243 12.41 6.52 10.55
CA ILE A 243 11.65 5.34 10.11
C ILE A 243 11.33 5.48 8.63
N SER A 244 10.82 6.65 8.18
CA SER A 244 10.52 6.92 6.77
C SER A 244 11.76 6.75 5.88
N ASP A 245 12.91 7.27 6.31
CA ASP A 245 14.17 7.13 5.59
C ASP A 245 14.59 5.65 5.43
N HIS A 246 14.27 4.81 6.41
CA HIS A 246 14.61 3.39 6.38
C HIS A 246 13.63 2.55 5.56
N VAL A 247 12.32 2.82 5.67
CA VAL A 247 11.28 2.01 5.01
C VAL A 247 10.82 2.58 3.67
N PHE A 248 11.21 3.83 3.35
CA PHE A 248 10.81 4.56 2.13
C PHE A 248 9.30 4.83 2.00
N TYR A 249 8.58 4.79 3.11
CA TYR A 249 7.17 5.18 3.18
C TYR A 249 7.02 6.59 3.76
N ALA A 250 6.07 7.35 3.24
CA ALA A 250 5.72 8.63 3.81
C ALA A 250 5.05 8.44 5.17
N ASN A 251 5.38 9.29 6.14
CA ASN A 251 4.73 9.30 7.44
C ASN A 251 3.63 10.37 7.51
N ALA A 252 2.82 10.32 8.56
CA ALA A 252 1.72 11.25 8.77
C ALA A 252 2.09 12.48 9.60
N ASN A 253 3.36 12.69 9.93
CA ASN A 253 3.83 13.81 10.75
C ASN A 253 4.27 14.97 9.84
N LYS A 254 3.66 16.15 10.01
CA LYS A 254 3.95 17.33 9.19
C LYS A 254 5.24 18.06 9.54
N GLU A 255 5.88 17.69 10.65
CA GLU A 255 7.12 18.28 11.15
C GLU A 255 8.35 17.38 10.87
N ALA A 256 8.13 16.20 10.27
CA ALA A 256 9.16 15.19 10.00
C ALA A 256 9.75 15.31 8.59
#